data_e2c16fff70eb93481aab8aadbe128009
#
_entry.id   e2c16fff70eb93481aab8aadbe128009
#
_cell.length_a   1.000
_cell.length_b   1.000
_cell.length_c   1.000
_cell.angle_alpha   90.00
_cell.angle_beta   90.00
_cell.angle_gamma   90.00
#
_symmetry.space_group_name_H-M   'P 1'
#
loop_
_entity.id
_entity.type
_entity.pdbx_description
1 polymer ?
#
loop_
_entity_poly.entity_id
_entity_poly.type
_entity_poly.pdbx_seq_one_letter_code
_entity_poly.pdbx_strand_id
1 'polypeptide(L)'
;MKLRITAIALAIAAALLAGCAPAGTQTQDTTAAPTPTQTASVKEASVKAGENYRILIWDNYNENDWVLNNRSGRAGEIKKRWEAFQQQYGISITYIASPGETWFDEACSTAAAMEPMCDIFHAGGPFALVTAYGYGGGQGSILEPLSDYPQAGSFSDTEYWNVEAQANNATFGGKLYFAIPLEVGFGQVAYNQVTFFNKDLCARAGYEADRLYEMSKNGEWTFDAMRQVAIACNDPDNGVWGLNYGQNNCAMFAMVTANGGAYFEVKDGVPYFDGHSQNMLDAVDYFVKLAKDDKVVYMEGAPGYDDDHPPFVRGKHALMLTYANRAEKMYKNKKLSFGILMPPKGPAAQDYISDSNWFTPYCVMKGTKNPAGCVQVIEEYLRPECGINSSENQEMFHAECTMYTSDDGSFETLSSVRSKTKSSSLMSWISVATNDSYIGGCFFGSVQNWIKGEGTPAQHYAAVESAVNETVKNMLGAR
;
A
#
# COMPACT_ATOMS: atom_id res chain seq x y z
N MET A 1 -37.44 -22.94 25.65
CA MET A 1 -36.61 -24.03 26.15
C MET A 1 -35.25 -23.44 26.52
N LYS A 2 -34.99 -23.31 27.82
CA LYS A 2 -33.80 -22.67 28.39
C LYS A 2 -32.63 -23.66 28.31
N LEU A 3 -31.51 -23.27 27.73
CA LEU A 3 -30.25 -24.03 27.85
C LEU A 3 -29.19 -23.22 28.56
N ARG A 4 -28.58 -23.89 29.49
CA ARG A 4 -27.65 -23.41 30.52
C ARG A 4 -26.28 -23.15 29.92
N ILE A 5 -25.74 -22.00 30.29
CA ILE A 5 -24.32 -21.66 30.17
C ILE A 5 -23.65 -22.20 31.44
N THR A 6 -22.68 -23.10 31.29
CA THR A 6 -21.84 -23.55 32.39
C THR A 6 -20.44 -22.98 32.19
N ALA A 7 -20.07 -22.13 33.14
CA ALA A 7 -18.72 -21.57 33.28
C ALA A 7 -17.74 -22.67 33.73
N ILE A 8 -16.55 -22.72 33.15
CA ILE A 8 -15.39 -23.39 33.72
C ILE A 8 -14.32 -22.31 33.87
N ALA A 9 -14.13 -21.95 35.13
CA ALA A 9 -13.02 -21.09 35.56
C ALA A 9 -12.18 -21.88 36.57
N LEU A 10 -10.90 -21.68 36.52
CA LEU A 10 -9.84 -21.92 37.49
C LEU A 10 -9.49 -23.35 37.91
N ALA A 11 -8.24 -23.72 37.69
CA ALA A 11 -7.28 -24.00 38.76
C ALA A 11 -5.95 -24.52 38.16
N ILE A 12 -4.88 -23.73 38.22
CA ILE A 12 -3.52 -24.25 38.46
C ILE A 12 -2.81 -23.21 39.31
N ALA A 13 -2.74 -23.49 40.62
CA ALA A 13 -1.85 -22.80 41.55
C ALA A 13 -1.05 -23.87 42.31
N ALA A 14 0.24 -23.63 42.35
CA ALA A 14 1.19 -24.00 43.38
C ALA A 14 1.49 -25.50 43.66
N ALA A 15 2.72 -25.87 43.32
CA ALA A 15 3.60 -26.70 44.18
C ALA A 15 5.03 -26.60 43.63
N LEU A 16 5.90 -26.04 44.47
CA LEU A 16 7.26 -26.57 44.71
C LEU A 16 7.96 -25.66 45.73
N LEU A 17 7.83 -26.10 46.96
CA LEU A 17 8.70 -25.74 48.08
C LEU A 17 9.48 -27.02 48.43
N ALA A 18 10.79 -26.92 48.53
CA ALA A 18 11.62 -27.41 49.60
C ALA A 18 13.00 -27.86 49.10
N GLY A 19 14.02 -27.37 49.77
CA GLY A 19 15.33 -28.01 49.75
C GLY A 19 16.52 -27.15 50.17
N CYS A 20 16.63 -26.88 51.50
CA CYS A 20 17.90 -26.79 52.30
C CYS A 20 18.94 -25.72 52.02
N ALA A 21 19.09 -24.82 53.00
CA ALA A 21 20.31 -24.07 53.38
C ALA A 21 21.24 -25.01 54.20
N PRO A 22 22.50 -24.61 54.73
CA PRO A 22 22.92 -23.26 55.04
C PRO A 22 24.44 -22.92 54.81
N ALA A 23 24.76 -21.70 55.12
CA ALA A 23 25.97 -21.16 55.77
C ALA A 23 26.92 -20.31 54.94
N GLY A 24 27.11 -19.07 55.39
CA GLY A 24 28.27 -18.24 55.03
C GLY A 24 27.99 -16.74 55.07
N THR A 25 28.04 -16.17 56.27
CA THR A 25 28.03 -14.74 56.58
C THR A 25 29.17 -13.99 55.87
N GLN A 26 28.87 -12.95 55.13
CA GLN A 26 29.71 -11.73 55.04
C GLN A 26 28.87 -10.52 54.67
N THR A 27 28.76 -9.61 55.56
CA THR A 27 28.25 -8.25 55.41
C THR A 27 29.18 -7.45 54.54
N GLN A 28 28.70 -6.92 53.45
CA GLN A 28 29.28 -5.71 52.81
C GLN A 28 28.14 -4.75 52.47
N ASP A 29 28.15 -3.66 53.21
CA ASP A 29 27.42 -2.45 52.91
C ASP A 29 27.89 -1.90 51.55
N THR A 30 27.03 -1.88 50.56
CA THR A 30 27.19 -1.07 49.39
C THR A 30 25.93 -0.26 49.18
N THR A 31 26.01 0.99 49.61
CA THR A 31 25.12 2.07 49.22
C THR A 31 25.04 2.11 47.69
N ALA A 32 23.94 1.63 47.14
CA ALA A 32 23.59 1.79 45.73
C ALA A 32 23.35 3.29 45.48
N ALA A 33 24.19 3.89 44.66
CA ALA A 33 23.94 5.21 44.09
C ALA A 33 22.64 5.20 43.28
N PRO A 34 21.82 6.26 43.34
CA PRO A 34 20.59 6.33 42.54
C PRO A 34 20.96 6.32 41.07
N THR A 35 20.41 5.37 40.34
CA THR A 35 20.42 5.35 38.88
C THR A 35 19.90 6.69 38.38
N PRO A 36 20.62 7.41 37.52
CA PRO A 36 20.11 8.65 36.95
C PRO A 36 18.86 8.30 36.12
N THR A 37 17.71 8.74 36.58
CA THR A 37 16.50 8.81 35.77
C THR A 37 16.86 9.67 34.55
N GLN A 38 17.01 9.07 33.39
CA GLN A 38 17.07 9.80 32.13
C GLN A 38 15.78 10.62 32.04
N THR A 39 15.84 11.86 32.42
CA THR A 39 14.84 12.86 32.03
C THR A 39 14.88 12.91 30.51
N ALA A 40 13.86 12.30 29.87
CA ALA A 40 13.63 12.52 28.45
C ALA A 40 13.64 14.05 28.25
N SER A 41 14.58 14.54 27.49
CA SER A 41 14.62 15.96 27.11
C SER A 41 13.29 16.24 26.41
N VAL A 42 12.46 17.11 26.97
CA VAL A 42 11.25 17.58 26.33
C VAL A 42 11.70 18.27 25.03
N LYS A 43 11.42 17.62 23.90
CA LYS A 43 11.72 18.15 22.58
C LYS A 43 10.98 19.48 22.45
N GLU A 44 11.70 20.57 22.15
CA GLU A 44 11.06 21.87 21.95
C GLU A 44 10.10 21.76 20.75
N ALA A 45 8.86 22.21 20.95
CA ALA A 45 7.84 22.13 19.92
C ALA A 45 8.20 23.05 18.73
N SER A 46 8.13 22.51 17.53
CA SER A 46 8.37 23.26 16.29
C SER A 46 7.09 24.00 15.83
N VAL A 47 5.92 23.50 16.22
CA VAL A 47 4.63 24.22 16.06
C VAL A 47 4.50 25.34 17.08
N LYS A 48 3.87 26.45 16.69
CA LYS A 48 3.70 27.63 17.55
C LYS A 48 2.21 27.92 17.76
N ALA A 49 1.85 28.26 18.97
CA ALA A 49 0.47 28.63 19.31
C ALA A 49 -0.06 29.75 18.41
N GLY A 50 -1.30 29.59 17.92
CA GLY A 50 -1.96 30.50 16.99
C GLY A 50 -1.65 30.23 15.51
N GLU A 51 -0.76 29.28 15.18
CA GLU A 51 -0.52 28.90 13.79
C GLU A 51 -1.66 28.03 13.26
N ASN A 52 -1.94 28.19 11.97
CA ASN A 52 -2.87 27.34 11.21
C ASN A 52 -2.08 26.64 10.09
N TYR A 53 -2.19 25.33 10.03
CA TYR A 53 -1.55 24.50 9.00
C TYR A 53 -2.59 24.04 7.98
N ARG A 54 -2.32 24.27 6.71
CA ARG A 54 -3.21 23.92 5.60
C ARG A 54 -2.76 22.62 4.97
N ILE A 55 -3.61 21.58 5.04
CA ILE A 55 -3.32 20.27 4.47
C ILE A 55 -4.20 20.08 3.24
N LEU A 56 -3.58 19.92 2.07
CA LEU A 56 -4.29 19.54 0.85
C LEU A 56 -4.49 18.04 0.83
N ILE A 57 -5.73 17.61 0.71
CA ILE A 57 -6.14 16.21 0.61
C ILE A 57 -6.65 15.91 -0.80
N TRP A 58 -6.29 14.75 -1.30
CA TRP A 58 -6.50 14.35 -2.70
C TRP A 58 -7.94 14.08 -3.08
N ASP A 59 -8.91 14.10 -2.27
CA ASP A 59 -10.27 13.75 -2.68
C ASP A 59 -11.31 14.78 -2.23
N ASN A 60 -12.45 14.83 -2.93
CA ASN A 60 -13.63 15.61 -2.60
C ASN A 60 -14.28 15.18 -1.27
N TYR A 61 -13.53 14.58 -0.36
CA TYR A 61 -14.02 14.21 0.95
C TYR A 61 -14.25 15.47 1.77
N ASN A 62 -15.53 15.62 2.12
CA ASN A 62 -16.02 16.59 3.05
C ASN A 62 -15.14 16.71 4.30
N GLU A 63 -15.14 17.88 4.89
CA GLU A 63 -14.83 18.41 6.23
C GLU A 63 -14.37 17.41 7.31
N ASN A 64 -14.48 16.12 7.09
CA ASN A 64 -14.09 15.05 7.95
C ASN A 64 -12.97 14.27 7.28
N ASP A 65 -11.79 14.89 7.26
CA ASP A 65 -10.52 14.21 7.25
C ASP A 65 -10.51 12.81 6.59
N TRP A 66 -9.97 12.76 5.38
CA TRP A 66 -9.76 11.54 4.64
C TRP A 66 -9.05 10.43 5.47
N VAL A 67 -8.04 10.81 6.27
CA VAL A 67 -7.32 9.88 7.16
C VAL A 67 -8.24 9.34 8.25
N LEU A 68 -9.13 10.17 8.79
CA LEU A 68 -10.09 9.75 9.82
C LEU A 68 -11.21 8.87 9.27
N ASN A 69 -11.58 9.03 8.01
CA ASN A 69 -12.67 8.28 7.40
C ASN A 69 -12.26 6.94 6.79
N ASN A 70 -10.98 6.77 6.42
CA ASN A 70 -10.50 5.56 5.77
C ASN A 70 -9.91 4.51 6.71
N ARG A 71 -9.79 4.81 8.00
CA ARG A 71 -9.29 3.84 8.99
C ARG A 71 -10.45 3.15 9.67
N SER A 72 -10.77 1.95 9.19
CA SER A 72 -11.91 1.15 9.60
C SER A 72 -12.14 1.12 11.11
N GLY A 73 -13.28 1.66 11.55
CA GLY A 73 -13.74 1.61 12.94
C GLY A 73 -13.03 2.51 13.95
N ARG A 74 -11.85 3.05 13.61
CA ARG A 74 -10.99 3.81 14.55
C ARG A 74 -11.03 5.33 14.36
N ALA A 75 -11.81 5.80 13.39
CA ALA A 75 -11.90 7.23 13.06
C ALA A 75 -12.14 8.13 14.27
N GLY A 76 -12.98 7.69 15.21
CA GLY A 76 -13.28 8.45 16.42
C GLY A 76 -12.10 8.62 17.38
N GLU A 77 -11.24 7.61 17.48
CA GLU A 77 -10.05 7.63 18.35
C GLU A 77 -8.94 8.49 17.74
N ILE A 78 -8.71 8.34 16.46
CA ILE A 78 -7.77 9.15 15.70
C ILE A 78 -8.18 10.63 15.78
N LYS A 79 -9.46 10.93 15.60
CA LYS A 79 -9.99 12.28 15.74
C LYS A 79 -9.73 12.88 17.12
N LYS A 80 -9.98 12.13 18.19
CA LYS A 80 -9.70 12.59 19.55
C LYS A 80 -8.22 12.89 19.78
N ARG A 81 -7.33 11.99 19.31
CA ARG A 81 -5.89 12.21 19.41
C ARG A 81 -5.48 13.49 18.66
N TRP A 82 -6.01 13.68 17.49
CA TRP A 82 -5.74 14.82 16.64
C TRP A 82 -6.26 16.14 17.23
N GLU A 83 -7.48 16.15 17.79
CA GLU A 83 -8.04 17.28 18.51
C GLU A 83 -7.22 17.61 19.77
N ALA A 84 -6.77 16.57 20.50
CA ALA A 84 -5.92 16.76 21.66
C ALA A 84 -4.55 17.38 21.31
N PHE A 85 -3.94 16.93 20.18
CA PHE A 85 -2.70 17.51 19.66
C PHE A 85 -2.88 19.00 19.32
N GLN A 86 -3.91 19.37 18.60
CA GLN A 86 -4.21 20.77 18.27
C GLN A 86 -4.44 21.61 19.53
N GLN A 87 -5.18 21.08 20.49
CA GLN A 87 -5.42 21.77 21.75
C GLN A 87 -4.16 21.91 22.59
N GLN A 88 -3.34 20.88 22.70
CA GLN A 88 -2.09 20.90 23.45
C GLN A 88 -1.13 22.01 22.99
N TYR A 89 -1.04 22.22 21.69
CA TYR A 89 -0.13 23.21 21.11
C TYR A 89 -0.80 24.53 20.72
N GLY A 90 -2.11 24.64 20.86
CA GLY A 90 -2.86 25.84 20.50
C GLY A 90 -2.82 26.18 19.01
N ILE A 91 -2.76 25.16 18.17
CA ILE A 91 -2.73 25.28 16.70
C ILE A 91 -4.10 24.93 16.11
N SER A 92 -4.27 25.20 14.81
CA SER A 92 -5.41 24.76 14.04
C SER A 92 -4.98 24.12 12.73
N ILE A 93 -5.83 23.24 12.20
CA ILE A 93 -5.62 22.60 10.90
C ILE A 93 -6.79 22.95 10.00
N THR A 94 -6.48 23.34 8.77
CA THR A 94 -7.47 23.54 7.71
C THR A 94 -7.22 22.52 6.61
N TYR A 95 -8.24 21.73 6.30
CA TYR A 95 -8.19 20.82 5.16
C TYR A 95 -8.66 21.55 3.91
N ILE A 96 -7.88 21.40 2.84
CA ILE A 96 -8.21 21.90 1.52
C ILE A 96 -8.59 20.70 0.67
N ALA A 97 -9.84 20.64 0.23
CA ALA A 97 -10.27 19.65 -0.75
C ALA A 97 -9.61 19.97 -2.10
N SER A 98 -9.26 18.94 -2.85
CA SER A 98 -8.69 19.14 -4.19
C SER A 98 -9.69 19.90 -5.08
N PRO A 99 -9.25 20.95 -5.79
CA PRO A 99 -10.14 21.80 -6.57
C PRO A 99 -10.59 21.20 -7.90
N GLY A 100 -10.56 19.87 -8.06
CA GLY A 100 -10.91 19.18 -9.29
C GLY A 100 -9.70 18.55 -9.99
N GLU A 101 -9.76 18.34 -11.32
CA GLU A 101 -8.72 17.61 -12.06
C GLU A 101 -7.35 18.31 -12.09
N THR A 102 -7.29 19.62 -11.86
CA THR A 102 -6.07 20.44 -11.91
C THR A 102 -5.37 20.63 -10.57
N TRP A 103 -5.88 20.01 -9.52
CA TRP A 103 -5.42 20.19 -8.14
C TRP A 103 -3.89 20.01 -7.95
N PHE A 104 -3.31 19.04 -8.65
CA PHE A 104 -1.89 18.74 -8.55
C PHE A 104 -1.04 19.86 -9.14
N ASP A 105 -1.37 20.29 -10.36
CA ASP A 105 -0.65 21.36 -11.06
C ASP A 105 -0.79 22.70 -10.33
N GLU A 106 -1.95 22.97 -9.73
CA GLU A 106 -2.20 24.16 -8.93
C GLU A 106 -1.39 24.15 -7.64
N ALA A 107 -1.33 23.04 -6.91
CA ALA A 107 -0.50 22.90 -5.73
C ALA A 107 0.98 23.09 -6.06
N CYS A 108 1.46 22.46 -7.14
CA CYS A 108 2.84 22.55 -7.56
C CYS A 108 3.20 23.97 -8.07
N SER A 109 2.35 24.59 -8.89
CA SER A 109 2.63 25.92 -9.46
C SER A 109 2.64 27.02 -8.39
N THR A 110 1.75 26.96 -7.41
CA THR A 110 1.73 27.92 -6.29
C THR A 110 2.95 27.79 -5.39
N ALA A 111 3.42 26.56 -5.15
CA ALA A 111 4.66 26.34 -4.40
C ALA A 111 5.90 26.82 -5.19
N ALA A 112 5.92 26.62 -6.51
CA ALA A 112 6.99 27.16 -7.37
C ALA A 112 7.04 28.69 -7.33
N ALA A 113 5.90 29.36 -7.17
CA ALA A 113 5.80 30.81 -6.97
C ALA A 113 6.13 31.27 -5.54
N MET A 114 6.50 30.37 -4.62
CA MET A 114 6.73 30.63 -3.18
C MET A 114 5.51 31.16 -2.43
N GLU A 115 4.31 30.92 -2.93
CA GLU A 115 3.03 31.25 -2.34
C GLU A 115 2.11 30.01 -2.34
N PRO A 116 2.51 28.92 -1.62
CA PRO A 116 1.83 27.63 -1.73
C PRO A 116 0.36 27.73 -1.25
N MET A 117 -0.54 27.10 -2.01
CA MET A 117 -1.94 27.01 -1.65
C MET A 117 -2.17 26.16 -0.38
N CYS A 118 -1.25 25.26 -0.08
CA CYS A 118 -1.24 24.44 1.12
C CYS A 118 0.17 24.39 1.73
N ASP A 119 0.28 24.08 3.00
CA ASP A 119 1.56 23.95 3.71
C ASP A 119 2.05 22.49 3.67
N ILE A 120 1.11 21.56 3.77
CA ILE A 120 1.33 20.11 3.70
C ILE A 120 0.50 19.58 2.55
N PHE A 121 1.14 18.77 1.72
CA PHE A 121 0.54 18.21 0.52
C PHE A 121 0.51 16.68 0.59
N HIS A 122 -0.67 16.10 0.43
CA HIS A 122 -0.86 14.68 0.23
C HIS A 122 -0.75 14.37 -1.25
N ALA A 123 0.27 13.64 -1.64
CA ALA A 123 0.61 13.43 -3.06
C ALA A 123 -0.32 12.45 -3.81
N GLY A 124 -1.40 11.95 -3.19
CA GLY A 124 -2.40 11.13 -3.87
C GLY A 124 -1.91 9.75 -4.34
N GLY A 125 -0.87 9.22 -3.72
CA GLY A 125 -0.32 7.91 -4.05
C GLY A 125 1.10 7.99 -4.63
N PRO A 126 1.72 6.83 -4.92
CA PRO A 126 3.13 6.77 -5.29
C PRO A 126 3.47 7.51 -6.59
N PHE A 127 2.55 7.56 -7.54
CA PHE A 127 2.80 8.12 -8.86
C PHE A 127 3.05 9.64 -8.86
N ALA A 128 2.49 10.36 -7.89
CA ALA A 128 2.66 11.80 -7.80
C ALA A 128 3.99 12.25 -7.17
N LEU A 129 4.70 11.35 -6.44
CA LEU A 129 5.94 11.68 -5.73
C LEU A 129 7.03 12.21 -6.65
N VAL A 130 7.36 11.43 -7.66
CA VAL A 130 8.44 11.77 -8.60
C VAL A 130 8.06 12.99 -9.43
N THR A 131 6.79 13.11 -9.81
CA THR A 131 6.29 14.27 -10.54
C THR A 131 6.38 15.54 -9.70
N ALA A 132 6.00 15.50 -8.42
CA ALA A 132 6.16 16.63 -7.51
C ALA A 132 7.64 16.99 -7.30
N TYR A 133 8.52 16.00 -7.12
CA TYR A 133 9.95 16.23 -6.97
C TYR A 133 10.56 16.88 -8.24
N GLY A 134 10.15 16.41 -9.42
CA GLY A 134 10.64 16.90 -10.71
C GLY A 134 10.01 18.20 -11.19
N TYR A 135 8.97 18.71 -10.56
CA TYR A 135 8.22 19.87 -11.00
C TYR A 135 9.08 21.14 -11.04
N GLY A 136 8.87 22.00 -12.04
CA GLY A 136 9.56 23.28 -12.14
C GLY A 136 11.06 23.21 -12.46
N GLY A 137 11.52 22.10 -13.02
CA GLY A 137 12.93 21.91 -13.41
C GLY A 137 13.68 20.90 -12.53
N GLY A 138 12.96 20.21 -11.68
CA GLY A 138 13.48 19.07 -10.92
C GLY A 138 14.18 19.42 -9.60
N GLN A 139 14.73 18.39 -8.98
CA GLN A 139 15.56 18.48 -7.77
C GLN A 139 14.84 19.01 -6.53
N GLY A 140 13.53 18.71 -6.39
CA GLY A 140 12.73 19.12 -5.23
C GLY A 140 12.54 20.63 -5.12
N SER A 141 12.56 21.37 -6.24
CA SER A 141 12.48 22.84 -6.24
C SER A 141 11.25 23.42 -5.55
N ILE A 142 10.17 22.62 -5.44
CA ILE A 142 8.91 23.02 -4.81
C ILE A 142 8.67 22.37 -3.44
N LEU A 143 9.62 21.56 -2.94
CA LEU A 143 9.47 20.79 -1.72
C LEU A 143 10.52 21.18 -0.69
N GLU A 144 10.14 21.15 0.58
CA GLU A 144 11.07 21.24 1.71
C GLU A 144 11.50 19.82 2.12
N PRO A 145 12.79 19.51 2.19
CA PRO A 145 13.25 18.21 2.66
C PRO A 145 12.89 18.01 4.13
N LEU A 146 12.14 16.98 4.46
CA LEU A 146 11.75 16.66 5.84
C LEU A 146 12.99 16.41 6.73
N SER A 147 14.02 15.80 6.16
CA SER A 147 15.28 15.48 6.83
C SER A 147 16.12 16.72 7.25
N ASP A 148 15.79 17.90 6.74
CA ASP A 148 16.46 19.14 7.15
C ASP A 148 15.92 19.66 8.50
N TYR A 149 14.85 19.06 9.04
CA TYR A 149 14.19 19.43 10.29
C TYR A 149 14.17 18.27 11.32
N PRO A 150 15.32 17.66 11.66
CA PRO A 150 15.35 16.46 12.52
C PRO A 150 14.86 16.71 13.95
N GLN A 151 14.85 17.97 14.38
CA GLN A 151 14.28 18.38 15.68
C GLN A 151 12.75 18.35 15.67
N ALA A 152 12.12 18.50 14.52
CA ALA A 152 10.67 18.55 14.37
C ALA A 152 10.04 17.16 14.22
N GLY A 153 10.68 16.25 13.48
CA GLY A 153 10.18 14.91 13.24
C GLY A 153 11.28 13.90 12.93
N SER A 154 10.99 12.62 13.16
CA SER A 154 11.88 11.51 12.80
C SER A 154 11.07 10.41 12.10
N PHE A 155 11.44 10.10 10.86
CA PHE A 155 10.76 9.15 10.00
C PHE A 155 11.56 7.86 9.76
N SER A 156 12.48 7.55 10.67
CA SER A 156 13.40 6.39 10.58
C SER A 156 12.99 5.21 11.44
N ASP A 157 11.98 5.35 12.30
CA ASP A 157 11.49 4.29 13.17
C ASP A 157 10.63 3.30 12.37
N THR A 158 11.18 2.10 12.16
CA THR A 158 10.55 1.03 11.37
C THR A 158 9.29 0.44 11.99
N GLU A 159 8.95 0.81 13.24
CA GLU A 159 7.68 0.45 13.87
C GLU A 159 6.51 1.31 13.37
N TYR A 160 6.79 2.48 12.79
CA TYR A 160 5.78 3.46 12.39
C TYR A 160 5.91 3.92 10.94
N TRP A 161 7.09 3.82 10.35
CA TRP A 161 7.36 4.38 9.02
C TRP A 161 7.83 3.31 8.03
N ASN A 162 7.35 3.40 6.82
CA ASN A 162 7.80 2.54 5.72
C ASN A 162 9.15 3.05 5.18
N VAL A 163 10.21 2.76 5.94
CA VAL A 163 11.57 3.24 5.64
C VAL A 163 12.07 2.71 4.29
N GLU A 164 11.71 1.50 3.91
CA GLU A 164 12.07 0.94 2.60
C GLU A 164 11.42 1.71 1.45
N ALA A 165 10.11 1.95 1.53
CA ALA A 165 9.42 2.75 0.52
C ALA A 165 9.93 4.19 0.48
N GLN A 166 10.27 4.78 1.64
CA GLN A 166 10.89 6.11 1.71
C GLN A 166 12.26 6.14 1.04
N ALA A 167 13.10 5.12 1.26
CA ALA A 167 14.41 5.03 0.62
C ALA A 167 14.32 4.93 -0.90
N ASN A 168 13.37 4.12 -1.40
CA ASN A 168 13.24 3.82 -2.83
C ASN A 168 12.48 4.90 -3.60
N ASN A 169 11.51 5.59 -2.98
CA ASN A 169 10.56 6.44 -3.70
C ASN A 169 10.52 7.89 -3.20
N ALA A 170 11.03 8.18 -2.01
CA ALA A 170 10.84 9.48 -1.35
C ALA A 170 12.15 10.16 -0.93
N THR A 171 13.29 9.49 -1.13
CA THR A 171 14.64 10.00 -0.78
C THR A 171 15.41 10.29 -2.07
N PHE A 172 15.77 11.53 -2.25
CA PHE A 172 16.48 12.02 -3.42
C PHE A 172 17.69 12.85 -3.00
N GLY A 173 18.86 12.59 -3.59
CA GLY A 173 20.10 13.29 -3.21
C GLY A 173 20.45 13.15 -1.72
N GLY A 174 20.08 12.03 -1.09
CA GLY A 174 20.31 11.76 0.32
C GLY A 174 19.36 12.50 1.28
N LYS A 175 18.33 13.18 0.78
CA LYS A 175 17.33 13.91 1.57
C LYS A 175 15.95 13.28 1.42
N LEU A 176 15.24 13.12 2.53
CA LEU A 176 13.85 12.65 2.56
C LEU A 176 12.90 13.81 2.28
N TYR A 177 12.04 13.66 1.28
CA TYR A 177 11.04 14.67 0.91
C TYR A 177 9.62 14.27 1.28
N PHE A 178 9.31 13.00 1.35
CA PHE A 178 7.98 12.51 1.66
C PHE A 178 8.02 11.53 2.82
N ALA A 179 7.13 11.70 3.80
CA ALA A 179 6.90 10.72 4.84
C ALA A 179 5.88 9.69 4.37
N ILE A 180 6.17 8.42 4.59
CA ILE A 180 5.30 7.30 4.24
C ILE A 180 5.05 6.49 5.51
N PRO A 181 3.86 6.61 6.13
CA PRO A 181 3.53 5.86 7.32
C PRO A 181 3.30 4.37 6.99
N LEU A 182 3.54 3.51 7.98
CA LEU A 182 3.04 2.14 7.95
C LEU A 182 1.55 2.15 8.28
N GLU A 183 0.81 1.26 7.64
CA GLU A 183 -0.58 1.01 8.00
C GLU A 183 -0.67 -0.06 9.09
N VAL A 184 -1.69 0.01 9.95
CA VAL A 184 -1.97 -0.97 11.01
C VAL A 184 -3.30 -1.67 10.77
N GLY A 185 -3.54 -2.78 11.47
CA GLY A 185 -4.73 -3.59 11.25
C GLY A 185 -4.81 -4.15 9.83
N PHE A 186 -6.00 -4.21 9.26
CA PHE A 186 -6.21 -4.62 7.87
C PHE A 186 -5.47 -3.72 6.86
N GLY A 187 -5.19 -2.47 7.22
CA GLY A 187 -4.40 -1.54 6.41
C GLY A 187 -3.07 -2.12 5.95
N GLN A 188 -2.43 -2.99 6.75
CA GLN A 188 -1.16 -3.65 6.41
C GLN A 188 -1.22 -4.47 5.11
N VAL A 189 -2.40 -4.95 4.75
CA VAL A 189 -2.61 -5.77 3.54
C VAL A 189 -3.58 -5.13 2.56
N ALA A 190 -4.20 -4.02 2.91
CA ALA A 190 -5.27 -3.40 2.13
C ALA A 190 -4.87 -3.10 0.69
N TYR A 191 -3.65 -2.66 0.49
CA TYR A 191 -3.10 -2.34 -0.83
C TYR A 191 -2.18 -3.43 -1.40
N ASN A 192 -2.18 -4.60 -0.79
CA ASN A 192 -1.56 -5.78 -1.36
C ASN A 192 -2.45 -6.39 -2.43
N GLN A 193 -1.82 -6.89 -3.47
CA GLN A 193 -2.52 -7.63 -4.51
C GLN A 193 -2.83 -9.04 -4.05
N VAL A 194 -4.06 -9.47 -4.33
CA VAL A 194 -4.59 -10.79 -4.01
C VAL A 194 -5.47 -11.28 -5.16
N THR A 195 -5.80 -12.56 -5.17
CA THR A 195 -6.80 -13.11 -6.08
C THR A 195 -8.09 -13.38 -5.32
N PHE A 196 -9.15 -12.63 -5.64
CA PHE A 196 -10.49 -13.01 -5.21
C PHE A 196 -11.07 -14.06 -6.14
N PHE A 197 -11.81 -15.02 -5.60
CA PHE A 197 -12.55 -15.99 -6.40
C PHE A 197 -14.02 -16.05 -5.96
N ASN A 198 -14.90 -16.16 -6.94
CA ASN A 198 -16.33 -16.39 -6.70
C ASN A 198 -16.55 -17.88 -6.44
N LYS A 199 -16.89 -18.23 -5.19
CA LYS A 199 -17.03 -19.63 -4.76
C LYS A 199 -18.07 -20.40 -5.56
N ASP A 200 -19.20 -19.75 -5.88
CA ASP A 200 -20.29 -20.39 -6.60
C ASP A 200 -19.94 -20.68 -8.06
N LEU A 201 -19.22 -19.75 -8.71
CA LEU A 201 -18.76 -19.94 -10.09
C LEU A 201 -17.68 -21.02 -10.17
N CYS A 202 -16.70 -20.98 -9.27
CA CYS A 202 -15.62 -21.94 -9.22
C CYS A 202 -16.12 -23.36 -8.87
N ALA A 203 -17.01 -23.50 -7.89
CA ALA A 203 -17.59 -24.79 -7.52
C ALA A 203 -18.38 -25.42 -8.68
N ARG A 204 -19.17 -24.63 -9.44
CA ARG A 204 -19.85 -25.12 -10.66
C ARG A 204 -18.88 -25.62 -11.74
N ALA A 205 -17.68 -25.07 -11.79
CA ALA A 205 -16.62 -25.50 -12.69
C ALA A 205 -15.75 -26.64 -12.12
N GLY A 206 -16.10 -27.19 -10.94
CA GLY A 206 -15.39 -28.29 -10.29
C GLY A 206 -14.21 -27.86 -9.43
N TYR A 207 -14.14 -26.59 -9.05
CA TYR A 207 -13.12 -26.03 -8.18
C TYR A 207 -13.75 -25.56 -6.87
N GLU A 208 -13.92 -26.49 -5.92
CA GLU A 208 -14.39 -26.18 -4.57
C GLU A 208 -13.41 -25.27 -3.83
N ALA A 209 -13.93 -24.46 -2.90
CA ALA A 209 -13.13 -23.47 -2.17
C ALA A 209 -11.96 -24.10 -1.43
N ASP A 210 -12.19 -25.21 -0.73
CA ASP A 210 -11.16 -25.92 0.04
C ASP A 210 -10.00 -26.36 -0.87
N ARG A 211 -10.32 -26.86 -2.06
CA ARG A 211 -9.30 -27.26 -3.05
C ARG A 211 -8.45 -26.06 -3.48
N LEU A 212 -9.06 -24.91 -3.71
CA LEU A 212 -8.33 -23.70 -4.11
C LEU A 212 -7.41 -23.20 -2.98
N TYR A 213 -7.88 -23.25 -1.73
CA TYR A 213 -7.06 -22.91 -0.57
C TYR A 213 -5.90 -23.90 -0.38
N GLU A 214 -6.13 -25.20 -0.54
CA GLU A 214 -5.07 -26.20 -0.51
C GLU A 214 -4.02 -25.98 -1.61
N MET A 215 -4.43 -25.70 -2.83
CA MET A 215 -3.51 -25.35 -3.92
C MET A 215 -2.66 -24.11 -3.57
N SER A 216 -3.25 -23.08 -2.99
CA SER A 216 -2.52 -21.89 -2.56
C SER A 216 -1.53 -22.23 -1.44
N LYS A 217 -1.94 -23.01 -0.45
CA LYS A 217 -1.11 -23.41 0.70
C LYS A 217 0.08 -24.26 0.28
N ASN A 218 -0.10 -25.15 -0.71
CA ASN A 218 0.90 -26.09 -1.18
C ASN A 218 1.84 -25.50 -2.27
N GLY A 219 1.66 -24.22 -2.65
CA GLY A 219 2.47 -23.59 -3.70
C GLY A 219 2.06 -23.99 -5.13
N GLU A 220 0.87 -24.61 -5.28
CA GLU A 220 0.32 -25.10 -6.55
C GLU A 220 -0.56 -24.05 -7.25
N TRP A 221 -0.91 -22.96 -6.58
CA TRP A 221 -1.63 -21.84 -7.17
C TRP A 221 -0.67 -21.02 -8.05
N THR A 222 -0.48 -21.47 -9.29
CA THR A 222 0.45 -20.90 -10.28
C THR A 222 -0.31 -20.17 -11.38
N PHE A 223 0.41 -19.49 -12.29
CA PHE A 223 -0.19 -18.92 -13.51
C PHE A 223 -1.00 -19.94 -14.29
N ASP A 224 -0.46 -21.16 -14.46
CA ASP A 224 -1.16 -22.21 -15.20
C ASP A 224 -2.38 -22.73 -14.43
N ALA A 225 -2.32 -22.83 -13.11
CA ALA A 225 -3.46 -23.19 -12.28
C ALA A 225 -4.57 -22.13 -12.37
N MET A 226 -4.21 -20.84 -12.23
CA MET A 226 -5.16 -19.73 -12.42
C MET A 226 -5.79 -19.76 -13.81
N ARG A 227 -5.01 -19.99 -14.86
CA ARG A 227 -5.47 -20.12 -16.24
C ARG A 227 -6.49 -21.25 -16.40
N GLN A 228 -6.21 -22.42 -15.83
CA GLN A 228 -7.11 -23.57 -15.89
C GLN A 228 -8.47 -23.24 -15.21
N VAL A 229 -8.45 -22.64 -14.03
CA VAL A 229 -9.67 -22.20 -13.33
C VAL A 229 -10.41 -21.15 -14.15
N ALA A 230 -9.68 -20.14 -14.67
CA ALA A 230 -10.28 -19.10 -15.50
C ALA A 230 -10.98 -19.67 -16.74
N ILE A 231 -10.34 -20.60 -17.46
CA ILE A 231 -10.92 -21.27 -18.64
C ILE A 231 -12.15 -22.08 -18.24
N ALA A 232 -12.09 -22.87 -17.18
CA ALA A 232 -13.20 -23.71 -16.75
C ALA A 232 -14.44 -22.91 -16.32
N CYS A 233 -14.24 -21.70 -15.78
CA CYS A 233 -15.31 -20.81 -15.35
C CYS A 233 -15.81 -19.87 -16.46
N ASN A 234 -15.13 -19.80 -17.61
CA ASN A 234 -15.42 -18.82 -18.65
C ASN A 234 -16.66 -19.23 -19.44
N ASP A 235 -17.69 -18.37 -19.42
CA ASP A 235 -18.95 -18.58 -20.12
C ASP A 235 -19.45 -17.21 -20.66
N PRO A 236 -18.77 -16.67 -21.68
CA PRO A 236 -19.10 -15.34 -22.22
C PRO A 236 -20.51 -15.27 -22.82
N ASP A 237 -21.07 -16.36 -23.30
CA ASP A 237 -22.44 -16.41 -23.83
C ASP A 237 -23.49 -16.11 -22.75
N ASN A 238 -23.19 -16.45 -21.49
CA ASN A 238 -23.96 -16.08 -20.30
C ASN A 238 -23.42 -14.86 -19.56
N GLY A 239 -22.43 -14.18 -20.15
CA GLY A 239 -21.82 -12.97 -19.62
C GLY A 239 -20.97 -13.22 -18.36
N VAL A 240 -20.33 -14.39 -18.26
CA VAL A 240 -19.39 -14.74 -17.20
C VAL A 240 -17.99 -14.88 -17.79
N TRP A 241 -17.04 -14.20 -17.19
CA TRP A 241 -15.65 -14.21 -17.62
C TRP A 241 -14.76 -14.87 -16.56
N GLY A 242 -13.72 -15.56 -17.02
CA GLY A 242 -12.80 -16.26 -16.13
C GLY A 242 -11.99 -15.32 -15.25
N LEU A 243 -11.56 -14.17 -15.78
CA LEU A 243 -10.67 -13.22 -15.10
C LEU A 243 -11.06 -11.77 -15.42
N ASN A 244 -10.87 -10.86 -14.46
CA ASN A 244 -10.97 -9.43 -14.69
C ASN A 244 -9.74 -8.88 -15.45
N TYR A 245 -9.91 -7.73 -16.10
CA TYR A 245 -8.76 -6.93 -16.58
C TYR A 245 -8.11 -6.16 -15.41
N GLY A 246 -8.91 -5.72 -14.49
CA GLY A 246 -8.51 -4.95 -13.32
C GLY A 246 -8.42 -3.45 -13.56
N GLN A 247 -8.68 -2.70 -12.51
CA GLN A 247 -8.47 -1.27 -12.48
C GLN A 247 -6.99 -0.96 -12.77
N ASN A 248 -6.73 -0.01 -13.67
CA ASN A 248 -5.38 0.44 -13.97
C ASN A 248 -4.39 -0.70 -14.26
N ASN A 249 -4.87 -1.76 -14.93
CA ASN A 249 -4.08 -2.96 -15.22
C ASN A 249 -3.57 -3.71 -13.98
N CYS A 250 -4.25 -3.62 -12.85
CA CYS A 250 -3.85 -4.27 -11.60
C CYS A 250 -3.53 -5.76 -11.77
N ALA A 251 -4.31 -6.48 -12.59
CA ALA A 251 -4.07 -7.89 -12.85
C ALA A 251 -2.72 -8.13 -13.52
N MET A 252 -2.36 -7.33 -14.52
CA MET A 252 -1.06 -7.44 -15.20
C MET A 252 0.10 -7.07 -14.26
N PHE A 253 -0.03 -5.99 -13.48
CA PHE A 253 0.97 -5.61 -12.47
C PHE A 253 1.20 -6.72 -11.46
N ALA A 254 0.11 -7.29 -10.92
CA ALA A 254 0.20 -8.38 -9.98
C ALA A 254 0.95 -9.58 -10.56
N MET A 255 0.71 -9.89 -11.83
CA MET A 255 1.41 -10.98 -12.51
C MET A 255 2.90 -10.67 -12.71
N VAL A 256 3.27 -9.43 -13.07
CA VAL A 256 4.68 -9.06 -13.20
C VAL A 256 5.42 -9.28 -11.89
N THR A 257 4.91 -8.76 -10.78
CA THR A 257 5.52 -8.92 -9.46
C THR A 257 5.50 -10.38 -9.00
N ALA A 258 4.39 -11.08 -9.20
CA ALA A 258 4.24 -12.50 -8.84
C ALA A 258 5.15 -13.43 -9.66
N ASN A 259 5.68 -12.96 -10.80
CA ASN A 259 6.71 -13.64 -11.56
C ASN A 259 8.15 -13.24 -11.16
N GLY A 260 8.31 -12.44 -10.09
CA GLY A 260 9.62 -11.92 -9.69
C GLY A 260 10.17 -10.84 -10.61
N GLY A 261 9.32 -10.23 -11.44
CA GLY A 261 9.66 -9.11 -12.29
C GLY A 261 9.44 -7.76 -11.59
N ALA A 262 10.01 -6.71 -12.16
CA ALA A 262 9.78 -5.32 -11.79
C ALA A 262 9.86 -4.45 -13.04
N TYR A 263 9.17 -3.30 -13.02
CA TYR A 263 9.30 -2.32 -14.11
C TYR A 263 10.55 -1.45 -13.95
N PHE A 264 10.89 -1.14 -12.70
CA PHE A 264 12.09 -0.39 -12.39
C PHE A 264 12.95 -1.16 -11.40
N GLU A 265 14.24 -1.11 -11.62
CA GLU A 265 15.28 -1.63 -10.74
C GLU A 265 16.27 -0.51 -10.39
N VAL A 266 17.18 -0.74 -9.45
CA VAL A 266 18.27 0.19 -9.16
C VAL A 266 19.53 -0.28 -9.88
N LYS A 267 20.07 0.59 -10.74
CA LYS A 267 21.35 0.37 -11.42
C LYS A 267 22.29 1.52 -11.06
N ASP A 268 23.41 1.19 -10.46
CA ASP A 268 24.41 2.17 -9.99
C ASP A 268 23.83 3.25 -9.05
N GLY A 269 22.84 2.88 -8.21
CA GLY A 269 22.17 3.79 -7.30
C GLY A 269 21.09 4.69 -7.93
N VAL A 270 20.76 4.46 -9.20
CA VAL A 270 19.75 5.21 -9.94
C VAL A 270 18.61 4.27 -10.35
N PRO A 271 17.35 4.67 -10.19
CA PRO A 271 16.23 3.94 -10.77
C PRO A 271 16.40 3.77 -12.28
N TYR A 272 16.21 2.57 -12.74
CA TYR A 272 16.41 2.19 -14.13
C TYR A 272 15.27 1.35 -14.63
N PHE A 273 14.68 1.73 -15.75
CA PHE A 273 13.70 0.91 -16.46
C PHE A 273 14.43 -0.05 -17.39
N ASP A 274 14.23 -1.36 -17.16
CA ASP A 274 14.75 -2.42 -18.03
C ASP A 274 13.65 -2.94 -18.95
N GLY A 275 13.58 -2.40 -20.15
CA GLY A 275 12.64 -2.83 -21.16
C GLY A 275 12.87 -4.25 -21.69
N HIS A 276 13.98 -4.87 -21.31
CA HIS A 276 14.35 -6.25 -21.66
C HIS A 276 14.24 -7.24 -20.49
N SER A 277 13.72 -6.82 -19.34
CA SER A 277 13.53 -7.70 -18.17
C SER A 277 12.67 -8.92 -18.53
N GLN A 278 13.30 -10.09 -18.57
CA GLN A 278 12.63 -11.32 -19.04
C GLN A 278 11.46 -11.70 -18.13
N ASN A 279 11.63 -11.58 -16.81
CA ASN A 279 10.56 -11.92 -15.87
C ASN A 279 9.33 -10.99 -16.04
N MET A 280 9.56 -9.71 -16.36
CA MET A 280 8.49 -8.76 -16.67
C MET A 280 7.81 -9.14 -17.98
N LEU A 281 8.60 -9.35 -19.06
CA LEU A 281 8.08 -9.65 -20.38
C LEU A 281 7.27 -10.95 -20.39
N ASP A 282 7.76 -12.02 -19.75
CA ASP A 282 7.06 -13.31 -19.66
C ASP A 282 5.70 -13.17 -18.97
N ALA A 283 5.61 -12.35 -17.92
CA ALA A 283 4.34 -12.13 -17.23
C ALA A 283 3.35 -11.30 -18.06
N VAL A 284 3.84 -10.27 -18.75
CA VAL A 284 2.99 -9.43 -19.63
C VAL A 284 2.52 -10.27 -20.84
N ASP A 285 3.39 -11.03 -21.48
CA ASP A 285 3.04 -11.93 -22.58
C ASP A 285 2.03 -12.99 -22.13
N TYR A 286 2.19 -13.52 -20.90
CA TYR A 286 1.22 -14.47 -20.35
C TYR A 286 -0.17 -13.83 -20.16
N PHE A 287 -0.22 -12.59 -19.66
CA PHE A 287 -1.48 -11.84 -19.56
C PHE A 287 -2.13 -11.59 -20.92
N VAL A 288 -1.33 -11.19 -21.91
CA VAL A 288 -1.79 -11.00 -23.30
C VAL A 288 -2.35 -12.30 -23.87
N LYS A 289 -1.71 -13.44 -23.61
CA LYS A 289 -2.20 -14.77 -24.00
C LYS A 289 -3.56 -15.09 -23.38
N LEU A 290 -3.76 -14.84 -22.08
CA LEU A 290 -5.06 -15.03 -21.41
C LEU A 290 -6.18 -14.21 -22.07
N ALA A 291 -5.87 -13.00 -22.49
CA ALA A 291 -6.84 -12.10 -23.11
C ALA A 291 -7.10 -12.39 -24.58
N LYS A 292 -6.05 -12.67 -25.36
CA LYS A 292 -6.10 -12.82 -26.82
C LYS A 292 -6.44 -14.24 -27.24
N ASP A 293 -5.68 -15.21 -26.72
CA ASP A 293 -5.75 -16.60 -27.18
C ASP A 293 -6.82 -17.38 -26.43
N ASP A 294 -6.79 -17.31 -25.10
CA ASP A 294 -7.75 -18.00 -24.23
C ASP A 294 -9.10 -17.28 -24.12
N LYS A 295 -9.12 -15.96 -24.36
CA LYS A 295 -10.30 -15.10 -24.30
C LYS A 295 -11.05 -15.19 -22.97
N VAL A 296 -10.30 -15.33 -21.87
CA VAL A 296 -10.88 -15.45 -20.52
C VAL A 296 -10.92 -14.13 -19.76
N VAL A 297 -10.27 -13.08 -20.28
CA VAL A 297 -10.19 -11.76 -19.63
C VAL A 297 -11.34 -10.87 -20.11
N TYR A 298 -12.05 -10.28 -19.16
CA TYR A 298 -13.10 -9.29 -19.47
C TYR A 298 -12.49 -7.98 -19.94
N MET A 299 -12.69 -7.64 -21.21
CA MET A 299 -12.07 -6.49 -21.87
C MET A 299 -13.06 -5.35 -22.19
N GLU A 300 -14.34 -5.50 -21.89
CA GLU A 300 -15.35 -4.47 -22.20
C GLU A 300 -15.23 -3.26 -21.26
N GLY A 301 -14.90 -2.12 -21.84
CA GLY A 301 -14.70 -0.86 -21.15
C GLY A 301 -13.31 -0.75 -20.52
N ALA A 302 -12.67 0.41 -20.62
CA ALA A 302 -11.57 0.72 -19.73
C ALA A 302 -12.16 0.88 -18.32
N PRO A 303 -11.80 0.04 -17.35
CA PRO A 303 -12.39 0.15 -16.02
C PRO A 303 -11.97 1.50 -15.42
N GLY A 304 -12.96 2.26 -14.98
CA GLY A 304 -12.74 3.44 -14.17
C GLY A 304 -12.12 3.07 -12.81
N TYR A 305 -11.89 4.07 -12.00
CA TYR A 305 -11.13 3.92 -10.74
C TYR A 305 -11.67 2.84 -9.77
N ASP A 306 -12.95 2.51 -9.79
CA ASP A 306 -13.56 1.51 -8.89
C ASP A 306 -14.29 0.37 -9.63
N ASP A 307 -14.06 0.21 -10.92
CA ASP A 307 -14.90 -0.62 -11.77
C ASP A 307 -14.53 -2.11 -11.82
N ASP A 308 -13.48 -2.53 -11.11
CA ASP A 308 -13.06 -3.93 -11.08
C ASP A 308 -13.96 -4.82 -10.20
N HIS A 309 -14.49 -4.31 -9.09
CA HIS A 309 -15.30 -5.11 -8.18
C HIS A 309 -16.81 -5.17 -8.51
N PRO A 310 -17.49 -4.15 -9.09
CA PRO A 310 -18.91 -4.27 -9.35
C PRO A 310 -19.28 -5.41 -10.31
N PRO A 311 -18.54 -5.70 -11.40
CA PRO A 311 -18.79 -6.89 -12.21
C PRO A 311 -18.59 -8.19 -11.42
N PHE A 312 -17.56 -8.28 -10.57
CA PHE A 312 -17.34 -9.45 -9.72
C PHE A 312 -18.50 -9.65 -8.73
N VAL A 313 -18.93 -8.59 -8.06
CA VAL A 313 -20.08 -8.60 -7.14
C VAL A 313 -21.38 -9.06 -7.83
N ARG A 314 -21.55 -8.76 -9.11
CA ARG A 314 -22.69 -9.23 -9.91
C ARG A 314 -22.52 -10.64 -10.46
N GLY A 315 -21.46 -11.36 -10.08
CA GLY A 315 -21.18 -12.71 -10.56
C GLY A 315 -20.77 -12.78 -12.04
N LYS A 316 -20.13 -11.72 -12.55
CA LYS A 316 -19.64 -11.65 -13.94
C LYS A 316 -18.19 -12.07 -14.10
N HIS A 317 -17.45 -12.17 -13.01
CA HIS A 317 -16.07 -12.67 -13.01
C HIS A 317 -15.94 -13.84 -12.03
N ALA A 318 -15.25 -14.90 -12.45
CA ALA A 318 -14.91 -16.02 -11.58
C ALA A 318 -13.71 -15.68 -10.70
N LEU A 319 -12.70 -15.07 -11.28
CA LEU A 319 -11.50 -14.61 -10.60
C LEU A 319 -11.35 -13.10 -10.77
N MET A 320 -10.82 -12.45 -9.73
CA MET A 320 -10.49 -11.02 -9.74
C MET A 320 -9.14 -10.81 -9.06
N LEU A 321 -8.13 -10.44 -9.84
CA LEU A 321 -6.79 -10.13 -9.36
C LEU A 321 -6.70 -8.61 -9.16
N THR A 322 -6.66 -8.17 -7.89
CA THR A 322 -6.71 -6.77 -7.49
C THR A 322 -6.28 -6.58 -6.03
N TYR A 323 -6.48 -5.38 -5.48
CA TYR A 323 -6.10 -5.05 -4.10
C TYR A 323 -7.04 -5.66 -3.05
N ALA A 324 -6.47 -6.09 -1.93
CA ALA A 324 -7.22 -6.71 -0.83
C ALA A 324 -8.30 -5.77 -0.22
N ASN A 325 -8.15 -4.45 -0.32
CA ASN A 325 -9.15 -3.49 0.17
C ASN A 325 -10.53 -3.64 -0.49
N ARG A 326 -10.63 -4.35 -1.62
CA ARG A 326 -11.93 -4.69 -2.23
C ARG A 326 -12.76 -5.62 -1.34
N ALA A 327 -12.13 -6.37 -0.42
CA ALA A 327 -12.84 -7.19 0.56
C ALA A 327 -13.80 -6.35 1.43
N GLU A 328 -13.40 -5.15 1.85
CA GLU A 328 -14.26 -4.23 2.60
C GLU A 328 -15.51 -3.82 1.83
N LYS A 329 -15.35 -3.51 0.53
CA LYS A 329 -16.48 -3.17 -0.34
C LYS A 329 -17.40 -4.37 -0.60
N MET A 330 -16.82 -5.56 -0.78
CA MET A 330 -17.57 -6.80 -1.05
C MET A 330 -18.27 -7.35 0.19
N TYR A 331 -17.70 -7.20 1.36
CA TYR A 331 -18.30 -7.59 2.63
C TYR A 331 -19.71 -7.00 2.84
N LYS A 332 -19.96 -5.79 2.33
CA LYS A 332 -21.27 -5.16 2.39
C LYS A 332 -22.34 -5.89 1.57
N ASN A 333 -21.93 -6.73 0.61
CA ASN A 333 -22.84 -7.54 -0.20
C ASN A 333 -23.01 -8.95 0.36
N LYS A 334 -24.02 -9.13 1.21
CA LYS A 334 -24.33 -10.41 1.89
C LYS A 334 -24.70 -11.58 0.95
N LYS A 335 -24.89 -11.33 -0.35
CA LYS A 335 -25.26 -12.37 -1.34
C LYS A 335 -24.06 -12.95 -2.08
N LEU A 336 -22.91 -12.27 -2.03
CA LEU A 336 -21.71 -12.73 -2.68
C LEU A 336 -20.95 -13.69 -1.78
N SER A 337 -20.73 -14.92 -2.28
CA SER A 337 -19.82 -15.88 -1.66
C SER A 337 -18.47 -15.82 -2.38
N PHE A 338 -17.47 -15.30 -1.70
CA PHE A 338 -16.11 -15.15 -2.25
C PHE A 338 -15.05 -15.70 -1.31
N GLY A 339 -13.88 -15.98 -1.86
CA GLY A 339 -12.68 -16.30 -1.11
C GLY A 339 -11.49 -15.51 -1.63
N ILE A 340 -10.39 -15.56 -0.90
CA ILE A 340 -9.15 -14.83 -1.18
C ILE A 340 -7.99 -15.83 -1.26
N LEU A 341 -7.20 -15.76 -2.34
CA LEU A 341 -5.97 -16.52 -2.55
C LEU A 341 -4.79 -15.54 -2.70
N MET A 342 -3.58 -16.04 -2.54
CA MET A 342 -2.37 -15.33 -2.95
C MET A 342 -2.46 -14.92 -4.44
N PRO A 343 -1.72 -13.92 -4.92
CA PRO A 343 -1.46 -13.80 -6.35
C PRO A 343 -0.88 -15.11 -6.88
N PRO A 344 -1.24 -15.56 -8.10
CA PRO A 344 -0.72 -16.82 -8.62
C PRO A 344 0.79 -16.74 -8.82
N LYS A 345 1.52 -17.76 -8.40
CA LYS A 345 2.98 -17.81 -8.54
C LYS A 345 3.39 -17.95 -10.01
N GLY A 346 4.17 -17.01 -10.51
CA GLY A 346 4.75 -17.09 -11.85
C GLY A 346 5.87 -18.10 -11.95
N PRO A 347 6.22 -18.56 -13.17
CA PRO A 347 7.22 -19.63 -13.39
C PRO A 347 8.64 -19.22 -12.95
N ALA A 348 8.99 -17.95 -12.97
CA ALA A 348 10.30 -17.45 -12.52
C ALA A 348 10.38 -17.23 -11.00
N ALA A 349 9.25 -17.21 -10.29
CA ALA A 349 9.22 -16.98 -8.86
C ALA A 349 9.38 -18.29 -8.06
N GLN A 350 10.23 -18.26 -7.04
CA GLN A 350 10.43 -19.40 -6.15
C GLN A 350 9.30 -19.55 -5.12
N ASP A 351 8.72 -18.45 -4.68
CA ASP A 351 7.63 -18.40 -3.71
C ASP A 351 6.56 -17.37 -4.14
N TYR A 352 5.44 -17.34 -3.44
CA TYR A 352 4.44 -16.31 -3.64
C TYR A 352 4.98 -14.94 -3.26
N ILE A 353 4.59 -13.95 -4.06
CA ILE A 353 4.89 -12.55 -3.82
C ILE A 353 3.58 -11.79 -3.93
N SER A 354 3.24 -11.04 -2.89
CA SER A 354 2.17 -10.05 -2.93
C SER A 354 2.78 -8.66 -2.90
N ASP A 355 2.43 -7.83 -3.86
CA ASP A 355 2.95 -6.48 -3.96
C ASP A 355 2.04 -5.50 -3.24
N SER A 356 2.63 -4.63 -2.42
CA SER A 356 1.97 -3.47 -1.84
C SER A 356 2.50 -2.24 -2.56
N ASN A 357 1.77 -1.79 -3.56
CA ASN A 357 2.21 -0.71 -4.45
C ASN A 357 1.51 0.63 -4.20
N TRP A 358 0.71 0.72 -3.15
CA TRP A 358 0.04 1.96 -2.79
C TRP A 358 0.43 2.40 -1.38
N PHE A 359 0.79 3.64 -1.23
CA PHE A 359 1.05 4.29 0.03
C PHE A 359 0.63 5.78 -0.05
N THR A 360 0.44 6.39 1.10
CA THR A 360 -0.05 7.76 1.22
C THR A 360 1.09 8.69 1.62
N PRO A 361 1.81 9.28 0.67
CA PRO A 361 2.95 10.14 0.94
C PRO A 361 2.52 11.57 1.29
N TYR A 362 3.21 12.16 2.25
CA TYR A 362 3.01 13.55 2.64
C TYR A 362 4.32 14.33 2.58
N CYS A 363 4.25 15.55 2.08
CA CYS A 363 5.39 16.44 1.97
C CYS A 363 5.06 17.85 2.43
N VAL A 364 6.10 18.64 2.67
CA VAL A 364 6.01 20.08 2.99
C VAL A 364 6.30 20.88 1.73
N MET A 365 5.39 21.80 1.41
CA MET A 365 5.52 22.66 0.24
C MET A 365 6.48 23.82 0.53
N LYS A 366 7.30 24.17 -0.45
CA LYS A 366 8.20 25.30 -0.38
C LYS A 366 7.43 26.62 -0.32
N GLY A 367 7.97 27.60 0.43
CA GLY A 367 7.28 28.87 0.67
C GLY A 367 6.34 28.85 1.86
N THR A 368 6.13 27.71 2.52
CA THR A 368 5.37 27.66 3.77
C THR A 368 6.07 28.43 4.90
N LYS A 369 5.31 29.06 5.80
CA LYS A 369 5.84 29.97 6.81
C LYS A 369 6.65 29.28 7.93
N ASN A 370 6.24 28.06 8.28
CA ASN A 370 6.89 27.28 9.34
C ASN A 370 7.08 25.83 8.88
N PRO A 371 8.11 25.53 8.05
CA PRO A 371 8.33 24.16 7.55
C PRO A 371 8.64 23.17 8.69
N ALA A 372 9.36 23.57 9.74
CA ALA A 372 9.61 22.73 10.91
C ALA A 372 8.30 22.35 11.63
N GLY A 373 7.39 23.30 11.77
CA GLY A 373 6.04 23.02 12.31
C GLY A 373 5.26 22.05 11.43
N CYS A 374 5.32 22.19 10.10
CA CYS A 374 4.69 21.24 9.16
C CYS A 374 5.27 19.83 9.32
N VAL A 375 6.59 19.69 9.50
CA VAL A 375 7.23 18.38 9.74
C VAL A 375 6.73 17.76 11.03
N GLN A 376 6.60 18.53 12.12
CA GLN A 376 6.00 18.03 13.36
C GLN A 376 4.54 17.63 13.19
N VAL A 377 3.75 18.43 12.47
CA VAL A 377 2.36 18.08 12.14
C VAL A 377 2.29 16.76 11.38
N ILE A 378 3.15 16.55 10.37
CA ILE A 378 3.20 15.29 9.62
C ILE A 378 3.54 14.12 10.56
N GLU A 379 4.54 14.25 11.42
CA GLU A 379 4.91 13.17 12.33
C GLU A 379 3.77 12.81 13.28
N GLU A 380 3.19 13.77 13.95
CA GLU A 380 2.13 13.53 14.93
C GLU A 380 0.82 13.06 14.31
N TYR A 381 0.51 13.57 13.13
CA TYR A 381 -0.73 13.28 12.42
C TYR A 381 -0.72 11.91 11.76
N LEU A 382 0.39 11.53 11.13
CA LEU A 382 0.48 10.32 10.34
C LEU A 382 1.00 9.13 11.10
N ARG A 383 1.67 9.35 12.23
CA ARG A 383 2.19 8.25 13.03
C ARG A 383 1.06 7.28 13.39
N PRO A 384 1.18 6.00 13.07
CA PRO A 384 0.21 4.98 13.45
C PRO A 384 -0.04 4.96 14.97
N GLU A 385 -1.22 4.51 15.36
CA GLU A 385 -1.65 4.45 16.77
C GLU A 385 -0.76 3.54 17.62
N CYS A 386 -0.23 2.50 16.98
CA CYS A 386 0.66 1.53 17.61
C CYS A 386 1.74 1.08 16.63
N GLY A 387 2.80 0.46 17.16
CA GLY A 387 3.87 -0.10 16.33
C GLY A 387 3.38 -1.30 15.52
N ILE A 388 3.95 -1.49 14.34
CA ILE A 388 3.57 -2.55 13.40
C ILE A 388 3.70 -3.96 14.02
N ASN A 389 4.65 -4.17 14.93
CA ASN A 389 4.91 -5.44 15.60
C ASN A 389 4.24 -5.58 16.97
N SER A 390 3.45 -4.59 17.41
CA SER A 390 2.77 -4.63 18.71
C SER A 390 1.68 -5.70 18.78
N SER A 391 1.35 -6.16 20.00
CA SER A 391 0.21 -7.05 20.23
C SER A 391 -1.12 -6.38 19.86
N GLU A 392 -1.25 -5.10 20.11
CA GLU A 392 -2.40 -4.30 19.74
C GLU A 392 -2.64 -4.33 18.23
N ASN A 393 -1.59 -4.15 17.42
CA ASN A 393 -1.72 -4.27 15.99
C ASN A 393 -2.07 -5.67 15.51
N GLN A 394 -1.58 -6.71 16.19
CA GLN A 394 -1.94 -8.10 15.86
C GLN A 394 -3.42 -8.38 16.15
N GLU A 395 -3.94 -7.89 17.26
CA GLU A 395 -5.36 -7.98 17.61
C GLU A 395 -6.25 -7.23 16.62
N MET A 396 -5.85 -6.01 16.23
CA MET A 396 -6.54 -5.23 15.20
C MET A 396 -6.55 -5.95 13.85
N PHE A 397 -5.39 -6.46 13.42
CA PHE A 397 -5.29 -7.21 12.18
C PHE A 397 -6.22 -8.41 12.16
N HIS A 398 -6.21 -9.20 13.24
CA HIS A 398 -7.10 -10.37 13.37
C HIS A 398 -8.57 -9.97 13.30
N ALA A 399 -8.98 -8.98 14.08
CA ALA A 399 -10.38 -8.55 14.16
C ALA A 399 -10.88 -7.98 12.82
N GLU A 400 -10.10 -7.12 12.18
CA GLU A 400 -10.48 -6.47 10.93
C GLU A 400 -10.46 -7.45 9.74
N CYS A 401 -9.44 -8.32 9.64
CA CYS A 401 -9.41 -9.35 8.59
C CYS A 401 -10.60 -10.33 8.75
N THR A 402 -10.88 -10.78 9.97
CA THR A 402 -12.04 -11.65 10.24
C THR A 402 -13.36 -10.97 9.87
N MET A 403 -13.46 -9.65 10.08
CA MET A 403 -14.65 -8.90 9.69
C MET A 403 -14.85 -8.87 8.17
N TYR A 404 -13.77 -8.73 7.39
CA TYR A 404 -13.86 -8.60 5.92
C TYR A 404 -13.80 -9.93 5.17
N THR A 405 -13.46 -11.02 5.83
CA THR A 405 -13.45 -12.37 5.26
C THR A 405 -14.65 -13.17 5.77
N SER A 406 -15.13 -14.12 4.97
CA SER A 406 -16.27 -14.97 5.35
C SER A 406 -15.85 -16.37 5.81
N ASP A 407 -14.55 -16.66 5.82
CA ASP A 407 -14.00 -17.99 6.10
C ASP A 407 -12.52 -17.96 6.51
N ASP A 408 -12.09 -19.06 7.13
CA ASP A 408 -10.74 -19.21 7.67
C ASP A 408 -9.66 -19.24 6.56
N GLY A 409 -9.96 -19.80 5.38
CA GLY A 409 -9.01 -19.89 4.28
C GLY A 409 -8.62 -18.51 3.73
N SER A 410 -9.59 -17.59 3.63
CA SER A 410 -9.32 -16.20 3.27
C SER A 410 -8.50 -15.47 4.34
N PHE A 411 -8.78 -15.71 5.63
CA PHE A 411 -8.01 -15.15 6.73
C PHE A 411 -6.56 -15.66 6.73
N GLU A 412 -6.35 -16.97 6.56
CA GLU A 412 -5.01 -17.58 6.44
C GLU A 412 -4.24 -17.00 5.26
N THR A 413 -4.94 -16.75 4.14
CA THR A 413 -4.33 -16.09 2.97
C THR A 413 -3.87 -14.68 3.29
N LEU A 414 -4.70 -13.84 3.92
CA LEU A 414 -4.32 -12.47 4.28
C LEU A 414 -3.16 -12.45 5.28
N SER A 415 -3.12 -13.40 6.21
CA SER A 415 -2.00 -13.58 7.14
C SER A 415 -0.70 -13.94 6.39
N SER A 416 -0.80 -14.77 5.36
CA SER A 416 0.32 -15.12 4.48
C SER A 416 0.77 -13.94 3.62
N VAL A 417 -0.17 -13.15 3.09
CA VAL A 417 0.10 -11.90 2.37
C VAL A 417 0.94 -10.99 3.24
N ARG A 418 0.55 -10.74 4.48
CA ARG A 418 1.28 -9.90 5.43
C ARG A 418 2.75 -10.31 5.57
N SER A 419 3.05 -11.60 5.61
CA SER A 419 4.41 -12.13 5.75
C SER A 419 5.20 -12.17 4.43
N LYS A 420 4.54 -12.11 3.29
CA LYS A 420 5.12 -12.22 1.93
C LYS A 420 4.97 -10.93 1.14
N THR A 421 4.62 -9.84 1.81
CA THR A 421 4.55 -8.52 1.18
C THR A 421 5.94 -8.10 0.71
N LYS A 422 6.02 -7.70 -0.56
CA LYS A 422 7.07 -6.81 -1.04
C LYS A 422 6.47 -5.42 -1.15
N SER A 423 7.12 -4.43 -0.57
CA SER A 423 6.89 -3.06 -0.98
C SER A 423 7.37 -2.94 -2.41
N SER A 424 6.48 -2.55 -3.32
CA SER A 424 6.85 -2.33 -4.72
C SER A 424 7.91 -1.24 -4.77
N SER A 425 9.15 -1.66 -4.85
CA SER A 425 10.25 -0.73 -4.99
C SER A 425 10.05 0.05 -6.28
N LEU A 426 10.13 1.39 -6.21
CA LEU A 426 10.20 2.24 -7.38
C LEU A 426 8.89 2.42 -8.18
N MET A 427 7.72 2.08 -7.62
CA MET A 427 6.44 2.28 -8.30
C MET A 427 6.18 3.73 -8.71
N SER A 428 6.63 4.70 -7.91
CA SER A 428 6.51 6.12 -8.25
C SER A 428 7.23 6.50 -9.54
N TRP A 429 8.25 5.75 -9.94
CA TRP A 429 8.99 5.98 -11.18
C TRP A 429 8.22 5.58 -12.44
N ILE A 430 7.17 4.79 -12.33
CA ILE A 430 6.30 4.45 -13.46
C ILE A 430 5.68 5.71 -14.07
N SER A 431 5.41 6.74 -13.27
CA SER A 431 4.89 8.01 -13.78
C SER A 431 5.83 8.69 -14.79
N VAL A 432 7.14 8.49 -14.65
CA VAL A 432 8.14 8.99 -15.58
C VAL A 432 8.03 8.31 -16.94
N ALA A 433 7.78 7.01 -16.93
CA ALA A 433 7.65 6.22 -18.15
C ALA A 433 6.33 6.47 -18.89
N THR A 434 5.30 6.88 -18.18
CA THR A 434 3.98 7.08 -18.78
C THR A 434 3.81 8.44 -19.43
N ASN A 435 4.69 9.38 -19.12
CA ASN A 435 4.61 10.78 -19.58
C ASN A 435 3.22 11.42 -19.35
N ASP A 436 2.47 10.85 -18.43
CA ASP A 436 1.12 11.24 -18.04
C ASP A 436 1.07 11.25 -16.52
N SER A 437 0.54 12.28 -15.92
CA SER A 437 0.42 12.42 -14.46
C SER A 437 -0.44 11.32 -13.83
N TYR A 438 -1.12 10.51 -14.64
CA TYR A 438 -2.01 9.45 -14.20
C TYR A 438 -1.99 8.25 -15.16
N ILE A 439 -1.23 7.20 -14.83
CA ILE A 439 -1.41 5.80 -15.23
C ILE A 439 -1.81 5.58 -16.70
N GLY A 440 -0.95 5.79 -17.66
CA GLY A 440 -1.52 5.32 -18.91
C GLY A 440 -0.71 5.30 -20.16
N GLY A 441 0.10 6.28 -20.41
CA GLY A 441 0.58 6.46 -21.77
C GLY A 441 1.47 5.35 -22.31
N CYS A 442 2.66 5.18 -21.76
CA CYS A 442 3.66 4.27 -22.36
C CYS A 442 3.48 2.80 -22.00
N PHE A 443 3.05 2.48 -20.76
CA PHE A 443 2.98 1.08 -20.33
C PHE A 443 1.64 0.42 -20.64
N PHE A 444 0.54 1.14 -20.47
CA PHE A 444 -0.79 0.53 -20.39
C PHE A 444 -1.64 0.75 -21.63
N GLY A 445 -1.48 1.85 -22.32
CA GLY A 445 -2.20 2.12 -23.57
C GLY A 445 -1.95 1.10 -24.68
N SER A 446 -0.81 0.41 -24.60
CA SER A 446 -0.42 -0.60 -25.60
C SER A 446 -1.01 -1.98 -25.40
N VAL A 447 -1.53 -2.33 -24.20
CA VAL A 447 -2.08 -3.67 -23.93
C VAL A 447 -3.22 -4.01 -24.89
N GLN A 448 -4.11 -3.07 -25.15
CA GLN A 448 -5.20 -3.24 -26.12
C GLN A 448 -4.68 -3.52 -27.53
N ASN A 449 -3.58 -2.89 -27.93
CA ASN A 449 -2.97 -3.08 -29.22
C ASN A 449 -2.31 -4.47 -29.32
N TRP A 450 -1.62 -4.92 -28.27
CA TRP A 450 -1.02 -6.26 -28.25
C TRP A 450 -2.08 -7.37 -28.32
N ILE A 451 -3.20 -7.19 -27.64
CA ILE A 451 -4.35 -8.12 -27.73
C ILE A 451 -4.89 -8.17 -29.15
N LYS A 452 -4.94 -7.05 -29.86
CA LYS A 452 -5.32 -7.01 -31.29
C LYS A 452 -4.24 -7.56 -32.22
N GLY A 453 -3.02 -7.83 -31.71
CA GLY A 453 -1.88 -8.28 -32.52
C GLY A 453 -1.08 -7.14 -33.16
N GLU A 454 -1.23 -5.92 -32.65
CA GLU A 454 -0.53 -4.73 -33.12
C GLU A 454 0.74 -4.54 -32.27
N GLY A 455 1.86 -5.16 -32.68
CA GLY A 455 3.12 -5.15 -31.93
C GLY A 455 3.20 -6.17 -30.80
N THR A 456 4.28 -6.09 -30.03
CA THR A 456 4.54 -6.95 -28.86
C THR A 456 5.02 -6.14 -27.67
N PRO A 457 4.84 -6.64 -26.43
CA PRO A 457 5.40 -6.01 -25.22
C PRO A 457 6.91 -5.74 -25.36
N ALA A 458 7.67 -6.71 -25.80
CA ALA A 458 9.14 -6.60 -25.94
C ALA A 458 9.54 -5.47 -26.91
N GLN A 459 8.87 -5.35 -28.07
CA GLN A 459 9.14 -4.27 -29.01
C GLN A 459 8.82 -2.91 -28.43
N HIS A 460 7.71 -2.80 -27.72
CA HIS A 460 7.26 -1.54 -27.13
C HIS A 460 8.20 -1.09 -26.01
N TYR A 461 8.50 -1.96 -25.05
CA TYR A 461 9.35 -1.61 -23.91
C TYR A 461 10.78 -1.28 -24.35
N ALA A 462 11.34 -2.02 -25.28
CA ALA A 462 12.65 -1.71 -25.87
C ALA A 462 12.66 -0.33 -26.56
N ALA A 463 11.58 0.05 -27.22
CA ALA A 463 11.49 1.34 -27.91
C ALA A 463 11.45 2.54 -26.96
N VAL A 464 10.86 2.40 -25.76
CA VAL A 464 10.72 3.50 -24.78
C VAL A 464 11.84 3.56 -23.76
N GLU A 465 12.63 2.50 -23.59
CA GLU A 465 13.64 2.36 -22.55
C GLU A 465 14.62 3.55 -22.46
N SER A 466 15.20 3.95 -23.59
CA SER A 466 16.18 5.05 -23.62
C SER A 466 15.57 6.37 -23.15
N ALA A 467 14.37 6.70 -23.65
CA ALA A 467 13.69 7.95 -23.32
C ALA A 467 13.27 8.01 -21.85
N VAL A 468 12.77 6.88 -21.30
CA VAL A 468 12.41 6.75 -19.89
C VAL A 468 13.63 6.96 -19.01
N ASN A 469 14.73 6.27 -19.30
CA ASN A 469 15.95 6.35 -18.50
C ASN A 469 16.64 7.71 -18.58
N GLU A 470 16.57 8.40 -19.72
CA GLU A 470 17.02 9.78 -19.86
C GLU A 470 16.19 10.73 -19.00
N THR A 471 14.87 10.56 -18.98
CA THR A 471 13.98 11.36 -18.14
C THR A 471 14.28 11.15 -16.65
N VAL A 472 14.49 9.90 -16.20
CA VAL A 472 14.91 9.59 -14.83
C VAL A 472 16.19 10.35 -14.45
N LYS A 473 17.21 10.28 -15.29
CA LYS A 473 18.49 10.98 -15.05
C LYS A 473 18.30 12.49 -14.95
N ASN A 474 17.53 13.06 -15.85
CA ASN A 474 17.27 14.51 -15.86
C ASN A 474 16.53 14.95 -14.59
N MET A 475 15.54 14.19 -14.14
CA MET A 475 14.80 14.48 -12.90
C MET A 475 15.70 14.40 -11.66
N LEU A 476 16.65 13.48 -11.62
CA LEU A 476 17.60 13.35 -10.51
C LEU A 476 18.77 14.32 -10.59
N GLY A 477 18.93 15.05 -11.70
CA GLY A 477 20.08 15.91 -11.92
C GLY A 477 21.40 15.15 -12.05
N ALA A 478 21.35 13.85 -12.32
CA ALA A 478 22.53 13.03 -12.60
C ALA A 478 23.05 13.37 -14.00
N ARG A 479 24.16 14.08 -14.07
CA ARG A 479 24.89 14.39 -15.32
C ARG A 479 25.87 13.28 -15.66
#